data_a36408a9b4b32fab93efd06a8fb3a3eb
#
_entry.id   a36408a9b4b32fab93efd06a8fb3a3eb
#
_cell.length_a   1.000
_cell.length_b   1.000
_cell.length_c   1.000
_cell.angle_alpha   90.00
_cell.angle_beta   90.00
_cell.angle_gamma   90.00
#
_symmetry.space_group_name_H-M   'P 1'
#
loop_
_entity.id
_entity.type
_entity.pdbx_description
1 polymer ?
#
loop_
_entity_poly.entity_id
_entity_poly.type
_entity_poly.pdbx_seq_one_letter_code
_entity_poly.pdbx_strand_id
1 'polypeptide(L)'
;MKNLKQLVLPCYKLEMAMSVEAWYFLHGSTDGICNLTYLLSLLSKMTVSEVQNTKRGLGYAVHPGQADGSMLVLAKEWGIGRKAVSRLLEDFSERGLIRVDSNPVTSIIDMVCVKSWMIAGRLIENPAYRQTVKAYEGAVSYTHLT
;
A
#
# COMPACT_ATOMS: atom_id res chain seq x y z
N MET A 1 6.30 0.76 -17.98
CA MET A 1 5.14 0.70 -17.08
C MET A 1 3.88 1.16 -17.78
N LYS A 2 3.50 0.42 -18.80
CA LYS A 2 2.35 0.81 -19.60
C LYS A 2 1.04 0.78 -18.83
N ASN A 3 0.94 -0.15 -17.88
CA ASN A 3 -0.32 -0.37 -17.18
C ASN A 3 -0.59 0.65 -16.07
N LEU A 4 0.34 1.58 -15.85
CA LEU A 4 0.16 2.59 -14.82
C LEU A 4 -0.41 3.90 -15.34
N LYS A 5 -0.65 3.99 -16.63
CA LYS A 5 -1.11 5.26 -17.23
C LYS A 5 -2.52 5.65 -16.84
N GLN A 6 -3.35 4.68 -16.51
CA GLN A 6 -4.77 4.92 -16.27
C GLN A 6 -5.20 4.31 -14.95
N LEU A 7 -4.48 4.67 -13.90
CA LEU A 7 -4.83 4.19 -12.57
C LEU A 7 -6.12 4.86 -12.10
N VAL A 8 -7.06 4.04 -11.67
CA VAL A 8 -8.34 4.52 -11.14
C VAL A 8 -8.44 4.03 -9.69
N LEU A 9 -8.56 4.97 -8.78
CA LEU A 9 -8.70 4.62 -7.37
C LEU A 9 -10.13 4.18 -7.07
N PRO A 10 -10.31 3.31 -6.07
CA PRO A 10 -11.61 2.71 -5.78
C PRO A 10 -12.58 3.64 -5.07
N CYS A 11 -12.17 4.87 -4.79
CA CYS A 11 -12.97 5.81 -4.02
C CYS A 11 -12.86 7.20 -4.63
N TYR A 12 -13.81 8.05 -4.27
CA TYR A 12 -13.83 9.43 -4.76
C TYR A 12 -12.71 10.26 -4.12
N LYS A 13 -12.45 10.03 -2.83
CA LYS A 13 -11.54 10.84 -2.07
C LYS A 13 -10.92 9.97 -0.99
N LEU A 14 -9.65 10.19 -0.68
CA LEU A 14 -9.04 9.50 0.45
C LEU A 14 -8.13 10.43 1.22
N GLU A 15 -7.94 10.12 2.49
CA GLU A 15 -7.06 10.84 3.37
C GLU A 15 -5.91 9.92 3.75
N MET A 16 -4.68 10.42 3.64
CA MET A 16 -3.49 9.65 3.93
C MET A 16 -2.65 10.35 4.98
N ALA A 17 -1.96 9.56 5.78
CA ALA A 17 -1.03 10.09 6.78
C ALA A 17 0.33 9.44 6.56
N MET A 18 1.38 10.24 6.51
CA MET A 18 2.72 9.72 6.32
C MET A 18 3.74 10.69 6.89
N SER A 19 4.91 10.17 7.18
CA SER A 19 6.02 10.98 7.66
C SER A 19 6.59 11.83 6.53
N VAL A 20 7.34 12.87 6.90
CA VAL A 20 8.05 13.69 5.93
C VAL A 20 9.07 12.84 5.17
N GLU A 21 9.71 11.90 5.86
CA GLU A 21 10.66 11.00 5.22
C GLU A 21 9.99 10.16 4.14
N ALA A 22 8.81 9.63 4.44
CA ALA A 22 8.06 8.85 3.44
C ALA A 22 7.71 9.72 2.24
N TRP A 23 7.29 10.96 2.49
CA TRP A 23 6.96 11.91 1.45
C TRP A 23 8.15 12.14 0.52
N TYR A 24 9.35 12.38 1.10
CA TYR A 24 10.55 12.56 0.29
C TYR A 24 10.90 11.31 -0.52
N PHE A 25 10.75 10.13 0.09
CA PHE A 25 11.02 8.89 -0.62
C PHE A 25 10.14 8.76 -1.85
N LEU A 26 8.88 9.16 -1.73
CA LEU A 26 7.93 9.05 -2.85
C LEU A 26 8.29 9.96 -4.01
N HIS A 27 9.07 11.01 -3.78
CA HIS A 27 9.54 11.88 -4.85
C HIS A 27 10.76 11.30 -5.59
N GLY A 28 11.40 10.28 -5.01
CA GLY A 28 12.48 9.58 -5.69
C GLY A 28 11.92 8.66 -6.77
N SER A 29 12.83 7.97 -7.44
CA SER A 29 12.43 7.10 -8.55
C SER A 29 13.06 5.73 -8.43
N THR A 30 12.42 4.76 -9.05
CA THR A 30 12.90 3.39 -9.18
C THR A 30 12.70 3.01 -10.63
N ASP A 31 13.80 2.60 -11.29
CA ASP A 31 13.76 2.22 -12.70
C ASP A 31 13.17 3.34 -13.56
N GLY A 32 13.51 4.59 -13.22
CA GLY A 32 13.08 5.75 -14.00
C GLY A 32 11.64 6.21 -13.74
N ILE A 33 10.94 5.57 -12.82
CA ILE A 33 9.55 5.90 -12.52
C ILE A 33 9.46 6.42 -11.09
N CYS A 34 8.72 7.50 -10.89
CA CYS A 34 8.53 8.10 -9.57
C CYS A 34 7.94 7.08 -8.59
N ASN A 35 8.51 7.00 -7.40
CA ASN A 35 8.05 6.03 -6.41
C ASN A 35 6.58 6.22 -6.04
N LEU A 36 6.07 7.45 -6.10
CA LEU A 36 4.66 7.71 -5.87
C LEU A 36 3.77 6.94 -6.84
N THR A 37 4.23 6.77 -8.08
CA THR A 37 3.46 6.03 -9.09
C THR A 37 3.26 4.58 -8.67
N TYR A 38 4.28 3.97 -8.10
CA TYR A 38 4.14 2.59 -7.59
C TYR A 38 3.18 2.53 -6.42
N LEU A 39 3.24 3.51 -5.53
CA LEU A 39 2.28 3.55 -4.42
C LEU A 39 0.85 3.74 -4.93
N LEU A 40 0.66 4.59 -5.93
CA LEU A 40 -0.66 4.78 -6.54
C LEU A 40 -1.17 3.48 -7.17
N SER A 41 -0.26 2.69 -7.75
CA SER A 41 -0.64 1.39 -8.27
C SER A 41 -1.21 0.49 -7.18
N LEU A 42 -0.57 0.46 -6.02
CA LEU A 42 -1.07 -0.30 -4.88
C LEU A 42 -2.42 0.23 -4.42
N LEU A 43 -2.56 1.55 -4.36
CA LEU A 43 -3.83 2.17 -3.97
C LEU A 43 -4.95 1.79 -4.93
N SER A 44 -4.65 1.68 -6.22
CA SER A 44 -5.67 1.29 -7.20
C SER A 44 -6.16 -0.13 -7.00
N LYS A 45 -5.37 -0.96 -6.33
CA LYS A 45 -5.72 -2.35 -6.03
C LYS A 45 -6.37 -2.50 -4.67
N MET A 46 -6.37 -1.45 -3.86
CA MET A 46 -6.98 -1.50 -2.53
C MET A 46 -8.48 -1.71 -2.67
N THR A 47 -9.03 -2.65 -1.91
CA THR A 47 -10.47 -2.84 -1.88
C THR A 47 -11.09 -1.99 -0.79
N VAL A 48 -12.32 -1.55 -1.03
CA VAL A 48 -13.09 -0.78 -0.05
C VAL A 48 -14.23 -1.59 0.53
N SER A 49 -14.37 -2.84 0.10
CA SER A 49 -15.32 -3.79 0.64
C SER A 49 -14.65 -5.16 0.69
N GLU A 50 -15.20 -6.06 1.47
CA GLU A 50 -14.62 -7.40 1.56
C GLU A 50 -14.81 -8.15 0.24
N VAL A 51 -13.75 -8.79 -0.22
CA VAL A 51 -13.73 -9.53 -1.47
C VAL A 51 -13.24 -10.94 -1.18
N GLN A 52 -13.95 -11.92 -1.72
CA GLN A 52 -13.53 -13.33 -1.63
C GLN A 52 -12.84 -13.71 -2.93
N ASN A 53 -11.64 -14.24 -2.81
CA ASN A 53 -10.85 -14.66 -3.96
C ASN A 53 -10.39 -16.09 -3.78
N THR A 54 -9.97 -16.70 -4.90
CA THR A 54 -9.36 -18.02 -4.85
C THR A 54 -8.07 -18.01 -5.68
N LYS A 55 -7.11 -18.81 -5.24
CA LYS A 55 -5.87 -18.96 -5.98
C LYS A 55 -5.41 -20.40 -5.77
N ARG A 56 -5.19 -21.12 -6.85
CA ARG A 56 -4.81 -22.53 -6.82
C ARG A 56 -5.81 -23.37 -6.02
N GLY A 57 -7.10 -23.02 -6.13
CA GLY A 57 -8.16 -23.74 -5.43
C GLY A 57 -8.31 -23.39 -3.97
N LEU A 58 -7.50 -22.48 -3.45
CA LEU A 58 -7.56 -22.06 -2.05
C LEU A 58 -8.25 -20.70 -1.94
N GLY A 59 -9.27 -20.65 -1.07
CA GLY A 59 -10.00 -19.41 -0.85
C GLY A 59 -9.31 -18.51 0.17
N TYR A 60 -9.45 -17.22 -0.03
CA TYR A 60 -8.96 -16.23 0.91
C TYR A 60 -9.78 -14.95 0.78
N ALA A 61 -9.75 -14.12 1.80
CA ALA A 61 -10.49 -12.87 1.81
C ALA A 61 -9.52 -11.70 1.74
N VAL A 62 -9.92 -10.64 1.02
CA VAL A 62 -9.24 -9.35 1.04
C VAL A 62 -10.20 -8.39 1.71
N HIS A 63 -9.76 -7.78 2.81
CA HIS A 63 -10.60 -6.92 3.62
C HIS A 63 -10.45 -5.46 3.22
N PRO A 64 -11.40 -4.60 3.59
CA PRO A 64 -11.28 -3.17 3.27
C PRO A 64 -9.94 -2.59 3.74
N GLY A 65 -9.31 -1.81 2.88
CA GLY A 65 -8.01 -1.22 3.15
C GLY A 65 -6.84 -2.10 2.76
N GLN A 66 -7.11 -3.27 2.20
CA GLN A 66 -6.07 -4.20 1.76
C GLN A 66 -6.03 -4.30 0.25
N ALA A 67 -4.87 -4.65 -0.28
CA ALA A 67 -4.66 -4.94 -1.70
C ALA A 67 -4.08 -6.33 -1.83
N ASP A 68 -4.53 -7.06 -2.85
CA ASP A 68 -3.95 -8.36 -3.19
C ASP A 68 -2.74 -8.09 -4.08
N GLY A 69 -1.56 -8.21 -3.51
CA GLY A 69 -0.33 -7.80 -4.16
C GLY A 69 0.61 -8.94 -4.47
N SER A 70 0.18 -9.88 -5.31
CA SER A 70 1.07 -10.94 -5.78
C SER A 70 2.34 -10.35 -6.40
N MET A 71 3.50 -10.82 -5.95
CA MET A 71 4.78 -10.34 -6.45
C MET A 71 4.90 -10.50 -7.95
N LEU A 72 4.42 -11.63 -8.46
CA LEU A 72 4.49 -11.92 -9.89
C LEU A 72 3.65 -10.93 -10.68
N VAL A 73 2.44 -10.65 -10.21
CA VAL A 73 1.54 -9.70 -10.88
C VAL A 73 2.13 -8.30 -10.84
N LEU A 74 2.65 -7.88 -9.68
CA LEU A 74 3.24 -6.55 -9.56
C LEU A 74 4.47 -6.39 -10.45
N ALA A 75 5.33 -7.40 -10.50
CA ALA A 75 6.51 -7.35 -11.36
C ALA A 75 6.11 -7.17 -12.82
N LYS A 76 5.08 -7.88 -13.23
CA LYS A 76 4.58 -7.82 -14.60
C LYS A 76 3.97 -6.46 -14.91
N GLU A 77 3.13 -5.95 -13.99
CA GLU A 77 2.47 -4.66 -14.20
C GLU A 77 3.45 -3.51 -14.14
N TRP A 78 4.42 -3.58 -13.25
CA TRP A 78 5.38 -2.50 -13.06
C TRP A 78 6.54 -2.57 -14.06
N GLY A 79 6.70 -3.71 -14.74
CA GLY A 79 7.76 -3.86 -15.73
C GLY A 79 9.15 -3.90 -15.12
N ILE A 80 9.26 -4.38 -13.88
CA ILE A 80 10.55 -4.50 -13.19
C ILE A 80 10.69 -5.91 -12.65
N GLY A 81 11.91 -6.27 -12.25
CA GLY A 81 12.16 -7.61 -11.72
C GLY A 81 11.55 -7.83 -10.36
N ARG A 82 11.39 -9.09 -9.98
CA ARG A 82 10.79 -9.45 -8.70
C ARG A 82 11.62 -8.94 -7.52
N LYS A 83 12.95 -8.91 -7.66
CA LYS A 83 13.80 -8.35 -6.62
C LYS A 83 13.55 -6.86 -6.41
N ALA A 84 13.35 -6.14 -7.50
CA ALA A 84 13.05 -4.71 -7.41
C ALA A 84 11.71 -4.47 -6.78
N VAL A 85 10.69 -5.29 -7.10
CA VAL A 85 9.39 -5.22 -6.46
C VAL A 85 9.54 -5.45 -4.95
N SER A 86 10.25 -6.51 -4.58
CA SER A 86 10.44 -6.86 -3.17
C SER A 86 11.11 -5.72 -2.40
N ARG A 87 12.16 -5.14 -3.00
CA ARG A 87 12.87 -4.03 -2.36
C ARG A 87 11.98 -2.81 -2.22
N LEU A 88 11.18 -2.52 -3.23
CA LEU A 88 10.30 -1.36 -3.20
C LEU A 88 9.21 -1.52 -2.14
N LEU A 89 8.62 -2.72 -2.04
CA LEU A 89 7.64 -2.99 -0.99
C LEU A 89 8.27 -2.89 0.39
N GLU A 90 9.50 -3.36 0.53
CA GLU A 90 10.23 -3.25 1.79
C GLU A 90 10.49 -1.79 2.15
N ASP A 91 10.89 -0.98 1.16
CA ASP A 91 11.10 0.45 1.36
C ASP A 91 9.81 1.14 1.80
N PHE A 92 8.69 0.79 1.19
CA PHE A 92 7.39 1.33 1.59
C PHE A 92 7.04 0.91 3.01
N SER A 93 7.31 -0.37 3.35
CA SER A 93 7.00 -0.89 4.68
C SER A 93 7.82 -0.21 5.76
N GLU A 94 9.10 -0.01 5.51
CA GLU A 94 10.00 0.62 6.48
C GLU A 94 9.61 2.06 6.76
N ARG A 95 8.95 2.70 5.81
CA ARG A 95 8.51 4.09 5.96
C ARG A 95 7.07 4.20 6.43
N GLY A 96 6.47 3.08 6.83
CA GLY A 96 5.14 3.09 7.40
C GLY A 96 4.01 3.33 6.42
N LEU A 97 4.26 3.10 5.14
CA LEU A 97 3.23 3.31 4.12
C LEU A 97 2.36 2.08 3.93
N ILE A 98 2.94 0.90 4.04
CA ILE A 98 2.22 -0.36 3.86
C ILE A 98 2.72 -1.39 4.88
N ARG A 99 2.00 -2.49 4.96
CA ARG A 99 2.47 -3.69 5.66
C ARG A 99 2.15 -4.88 4.78
N VAL A 100 3.15 -5.72 4.55
CA VAL A 100 2.99 -6.89 3.69
C VAL A 100 2.84 -8.14 4.55
N ASP A 101 1.80 -8.91 4.27
CA ASP A 101 1.58 -10.18 4.94
C ASP A 101 1.56 -11.26 3.86
N SER A 102 2.65 -12.02 3.77
CA SER A 102 2.79 -13.06 2.76
C SER A 102 2.41 -14.41 3.35
N ASN A 103 1.62 -15.16 2.60
CA ASN A 103 1.25 -16.51 2.96
C ASN A 103 1.48 -17.40 1.75
N PRO A 104 1.31 -18.74 1.87
CA PRO A 104 1.59 -19.64 0.74
C PRO A 104 0.70 -19.38 -0.49
N VAL A 105 -0.41 -18.68 -0.33
CA VAL A 105 -1.35 -18.42 -1.42
C VAL A 105 -1.04 -17.12 -2.13
N THR A 106 -0.87 -16.03 -1.38
CA THR A 106 -0.68 -14.70 -1.96
C THR A 106 -0.01 -13.76 -0.95
N SER A 107 0.28 -12.54 -1.39
CA SER A 107 0.72 -11.47 -0.49
C SER A 107 -0.42 -10.46 -0.37
N ILE A 108 -0.81 -10.19 0.86
CA ILE A 108 -1.83 -9.19 1.15
C ILE A 108 -1.11 -7.95 1.68
N ILE A 109 -1.45 -6.82 1.11
CA ILE A 109 -0.80 -5.56 1.45
C ILE A 109 -1.82 -4.68 2.18
N ASP A 110 -1.54 -4.39 3.46
CA ASP A 110 -2.33 -3.44 4.23
C ASP A 110 -1.88 -2.04 3.85
N MET A 111 -2.81 -1.21 3.37
CA MET A 111 -2.50 0.19 3.05
C MET A 111 -2.61 1.01 4.33
N VAL A 112 -1.64 0.82 5.23
CA VAL A 112 -1.72 1.36 6.59
C VAL A 112 -1.64 2.88 6.64
N CYS A 113 -1.14 3.53 5.60
CA CYS A 113 -1.08 4.98 5.54
C CYS A 113 -2.41 5.62 5.13
N VAL A 114 -3.37 4.84 4.65
CA VAL A 114 -4.69 5.37 4.26
C VAL A 114 -5.56 5.43 5.50
N LYS A 115 -5.97 6.64 5.88
CA LYS A 115 -6.75 6.85 7.09
C LYS A 115 -8.24 6.62 6.86
N SER A 116 -8.75 7.15 5.76
CA SER A 116 -10.18 7.07 5.46
C SER A 116 -10.39 7.30 3.97
N TRP A 117 -11.59 6.97 3.51
CA TRP A 117 -12.00 7.27 2.14
C TRP A 117 -13.45 7.65 2.10
N MET A 118 -13.86 8.26 1.00
CA MET A 118 -15.24 8.69 0.81
C MET A 118 -15.82 8.02 -0.42
N ILE A 119 -16.96 7.36 -0.24
CA ILE A 119 -17.68 6.69 -1.30
C ILE A 119 -19.15 7.06 -1.17
N ALA A 120 -19.77 7.50 -2.27
CA ALA A 120 -21.19 7.84 -2.29
C ALA A 120 -21.58 8.78 -1.16
N GLY A 121 -20.73 9.77 -0.90
CA GLY A 121 -21.00 10.80 0.12
C GLY A 121 -20.79 10.33 1.56
N ARG A 122 -20.27 9.13 1.76
CA ARG A 122 -20.05 8.58 3.11
C ARG A 122 -18.57 8.49 3.40
N LEU A 123 -18.17 8.96 4.57
CA LEU A 123 -16.80 8.83 5.05
C LEU A 123 -16.66 7.50 5.79
N ILE A 124 -15.70 6.71 5.36
CA ILE A 124 -15.44 5.38 5.94
C ILE A 124 -14.00 5.35 6.43
N GLU A 125 -13.81 4.96 7.69
CA GLU A 125 -12.48 4.82 8.24
C GLU A 125 -11.87 3.51 7.79
N ASN A 126 -10.58 3.52 7.46
CA ASN A 126 -9.86 2.35 7.01
C ASN A 126 -9.53 1.45 8.20
N PRO A 127 -10.10 0.22 8.27
CA PRO A 127 -9.76 -0.68 9.38
C PRO A 127 -8.30 -1.07 9.42
N ALA A 128 -7.61 -1.01 8.27
CA ALA A 128 -6.20 -1.37 8.19
C ALA A 128 -5.27 -0.22 8.58
N TYR A 129 -5.82 0.98 8.79
CA TYR A 129 -5.01 2.14 9.12
C TYR A 129 -4.23 1.90 10.42
N ARG A 130 -2.96 2.25 10.39
CA ARG A 130 -2.10 2.18 11.58
C ARG A 130 -1.34 3.46 11.71
N GLN A 131 -1.27 3.94 12.94
CA GLN A 131 -0.47 5.12 13.24
C GLN A 131 1.00 4.75 13.11
N THR A 132 1.69 5.39 12.18
CA THR A 132 3.09 5.09 11.92
C THR A 132 4.03 5.97 12.73
N VAL A 133 3.49 7.01 13.35
CA VAL A 133 4.28 7.95 14.14
C VAL A 133 5.05 7.25 15.24
N LYS A 134 4.44 6.24 15.85
CA LYS A 134 5.07 5.53 16.95
C LYS A 134 6.38 4.87 16.53
N ALA A 135 6.38 4.18 15.38
CA ALA A 135 7.59 3.54 14.88
C ALA A 135 8.64 4.59 14.53
N TYR A 136 8.20 5.70 13.99
CA TYR A 136 9.08 6.78 13.58
C TYR A 136 9.66 7.52 14.80
N GLU A 137 8.80 7.88 15.74
CA GLU A 137 9.21 8.62 16.93
C GLU A 137 9.85 7.74 18.00
N GLY A 138 9.59 6.44 17.93
CA GLY A 138 10.27 5.51 18.81
C GLY A 138 11.77 5.59 18.64
N ALA A 139 12.19 6.02 17.51
CA ALA A 139 13.60 6.26 17.29
C ALA A 139 14.07 7.57 17.91
N VAL A 140 13.18 8.44 18.22
CA VAL A 140 13.47 9.74 18.82
C VAL A 140 13.29 9.68 20.31
N SER A 141 12.24 9.35 20.96
CA SER A 141 11.72 9.45 22.00
C SER A 141 11.28 9.78 22.83
N TYR A 142 10.69 9.88 22.45
CA TYR A 142 9.87 10.06 22.87
C TYR A 142 9.44 10.26 23.58
N THR A 143 9.62 10.45 23.55
CA THR A 143 9.00 10.57 23.93
C THR A 143 8.33 10.96 24.26
N HIS A 144 8.38 11.14 24.23
CA HIS A 144 7.75 11.35 24.37
C HIS A 144 7.31 11.74 24.64
N LEU A 145 7.57 11.96 24.56
CA LEU A 145 7.20 12.10 24.71
C LEU A 145 6.81 12.14 25.03
N THR A 146 6.89 12.28 25.22
CA THR A 146 6.63 12.09 25.41
C THR A 146 6.71 11.98 25.58
#